data_65b86536700d7decb49c7aa0d9977487
#
_entry.id   65b86536700d7decb49c7aa0d9977487
#
_cell.length_a   1.000
_cell.length_b   1.000
_cell.length_c   1.000
_cell.angle_alpha   90.00
_cell.angle_beta   90.00
_cell.angle_gamma   90.00
#
_symmetry.space_group_name_H-M   'P 1'
#
loop_
_entity.id
_entity.type
_entity.pdbx_description
1 polymer ?
#
loop_
_entity_poly.entity_id
_entity_poly.type
_entity_poly.pdbx_seq_one_letter_code
_entity_poly.pdbx_strand_id
1 'polypeptide(L)'
;MELKLNLGILCLLGAVWASLTITEETAALDPRLDSTRELAALEDRWATHHDEAMLVEELADAYLRLDRPELAVAALMSADDAVLADPAVSHRLARGYERTGRLADALATARLALARCARSLGVEGSSSSTPIPEHGCSERTYAALDVHQAALSRMHAWGVTDPRTDARTERAYGMAVRAARLVRASSE
;
A
#
# COMPACT_ATOMS: atom_id res chain seq x y z
N MET A 1 48.08 -16.73 44.33
CA MET A 1 46.76 -16.06 44.44
C MET A 1 46.31 -15.45 43.09
N GLU A 2 47.23 -15.14 42.20
CA GLU A 2 47.01 -14.46 40.91
C GLU A 2 46.29 -15.32 39.83
N LEU A 3 46.51 -16.66 39.83
CA LEU A 3 45.95 -17.53 38.81
C LEU A 3 44.38 -17.59 38.86
N LYS A 4 43.81 -17.54 40.08
CA LYS A 4 42.36 -17.56 40.27
C LYS A 4 41.70 -16.24 39.87
N LEU A 5 42.39 -15.12 39.99
CA LEU A 5 41.91 -13.80 39.60
C LEU A 5 41.87 -13.67 38.07
N ASN A 6 42.92 -14.15 37.40
CA ASN A 6 42.97 -14.12 35.93
C ASN A 6 41.92 -15.01 35.27
N LEU A 7 41.61 -16.17 35.85
CA LEU A 7 40.55 -17.05 35.34
C LEU A 7 39.16 -16.41 35.46
N GLY A 8 38.90 -15.71 36.58
CA GLY A 8 37.65 -14.99 36.78
C GLY A 8 37.42 -13.85 35.77
N ILE A 9 38.49 -13.11 35.46
CA ILE A 9 38.44 -12.02 34.47
C ILE A 9 38.18 -12.57 33.04
N LEU A 10 38.84 -13.69 32.69
CA LEU A 10 38.64 -14.35 31.40
C LEU A 10 37.19 -14.88 31.21
N CYS A 11 36.62 -15.44 32.28
CA CYS A 11 35.21 -15.88 32.24
C CYS A 11 34.24 -14.70 32.11
N LEU A 12 34.50 -13.58 32.78
CA LEU A 12 33.68 -12.37 32.66
C LEU A 12 33.75 -11.75 31.27
N LEU A 13 34.93 -11.65 30.68
CA LEU A 13 35.14 -11.16 29.33
C LEU A 13 34.48 -12.08 28.29
N GLY A 14 34.56 -13.39 28.48
CA GLY A 14 33.89 -14.38 27.62
C GLY A 14 32.37 -14.26 27.69
N ALA A 15 31.81 -14.06 28.89
CA ALA A 15 30.36 -13.89 29.07
C ALA A 15 29.85 -12.56 28.44
N VAL A 16 30.60 -11.47 28.55
CA VAL A 16 30.26 -10.19 27.91
C VAL A 16 30.34 -10.31 26.40
N TRP A 17 31.33 -11.01 25.87
CA TRP A 17 31.50 -11.22 24.43
C TRP A 17 30.38 -12.09 23.85
N ALA A 18 30.02 -13.17 24.55
CA ALA A 18 28.89 -14.03 24.16
C ALA A 18 27.57 -13.26 24.22
N SER A 19 27.37 -12.38 25.19
CA SER A 19 26.14 -11.56 25.27
C SER A 19 26.06 -10.55 24.13
N LEU A 20 27.16 -9.97 23.68
CA LEU A 20 27.22 -9.03 22.56
C LEU A 20 26.94 -9.73 21.23
N THR A 21 27.47 -10.94 21.00
CA THR A 21 27.23 -11.70 19.79
C THR A 21 25.79 -12.22 19.69
N ILE A 22 25.18 -12.61 20.81
CA ILE A 22 23.78 -13.04 20.85
C ILE A 22 22.82 -11.87 20.56
N THR A 23 23.14 -10.64 21.00
CA THR A 23 22.32 -9.46 20.70
C THR A 23 22.38 -9.04 19.23
N GLU A 24 23.51 -9.23 18.54
CA GLU A 24 23.60 -8.96 17.10
C GLU A 24 22.80 -9.98 16.27
N GLU A 25 22.82 -11.26 16.65
CA GLU A 25 22.11 -12.32 15.91
C GLU A 25 20.59 -12.27 16.12
N THR A 26 20.12 -11.83 17.29
CA THR A 26 18.69 -11.60 17.55
C THR A 26 18.18 -10.30 16.92
N ALA A 27 19.01 -9.28 16.75
CA ALA A 27 18.67 -8.05 16.04
C ALA A 27 18.46 -8.30 14.53
N ALA A 28 19.15 -9.28 13.93
CA ALA A 28 18.98 -9.66 12.53
C ALA A 28 17.65 -10.37 12.24
N LEU A 29 16.90 -10.78 13.27
CA LEU A 29 15.61 -11.49 13.16
C LEU A 29 14.41 -10.59 13.50
N ASP A 30 14.59 -9.28 13.74
CA ASP A 30 13.46 -8.37 13.93
C ASP A 30 12.85 -8.02 12.55
N PRO A 31 11.65 -8.51 12.25
CA PRO A 31 10.99 -8.25 10.96
C PRO A 31 10.73 -6.75 10.72
N ARG A 32 10.80 -5.93 11.76
CA ARG A 32 10.69 -4.46 11.62
C ARG A 32 11.99 -3.83 11.09
N LEU A 33 13.15 -4.40 11.42
CA LEU A 33 14.45 -3.92 10.91
C LEU A 33 14.61 -4.25 9.42
N ASP A 34 14.16 -5.43 8.99
CA ASP A 34 14.19 -5.80 7.58
C ASP A 34 13.23 -4.93 6.76
N SER A 35 12.02 -4.68 7.26
CA SER A 35 11.05 -3.79 6.58
C SER A 35 11.55 -2.33 6.50
N THR A 36 12.34 -1.86 7.46
CA THR A 36 12.94 -0.51 7.44
C THR A 36 14.08 -0.39 6.43
N ARG A 37 14.91 -1.43 6.28
CA ARG A 37 15.97 -1.47 5.27
C ARG A 37 15.38 -1.56 3.86
N GLU A 38 14.37 -2.39 3.68
CA GLU A 38 13.64 -2.52 2.43
C GLU A 38 13.03 -1.18 2.02
N LEU A 39 12.38 -0.49 2.96
CA LEU A 39 11.82 0.84 2.73
C LEU A 39 12.90 1.86 2.33
N ALA A 40 14.02 1.93 3.04
CA ALA A 40 15.12 2.84 2.71
C ALA A 40 15.68 2.58 1.30
N ALA A 41 15.80 1.31 0.90
CA ALA A 41 16.23 0.96 -0.45
C ALA A 41 15.22 1.37 -1.52
N LEU A 42 13.90 1.31 -1.23
CA LEU A 42 12.86 1.80 -2.13
C LEU A 42 12.87 3.33 -2.22
N GLU A 43 13.07 4.03 -1.11
CA GLU A 43 13.20 5.49 -1.07
C GLU A 43 14.41 5.97 -1.88
N ASP A 44 15.56 5.33 -1.75
CA ASP A 44 16.78 5.64 -2.51
C ASP A 44 16.58 5.42 -4.02
N ARG A 45 15.91 4.34 -4.41
CA ARG A 45 15.57 4.09 -5.82
C ARG A 45 14.58 5.11 -6.35
N TRP A 46 13.55 5.44 -5.59
CA TRP A 46 12.56 6.45 -5.95
C TRP A 46 13.19 7.83 -6.15
N ALA A 47 14.15 8.21 -5.30
CA ALA A 47 14.88 9.48 -5.42
C ALA A 47 15.58 9.68 -6.77
N THR A 48 15.81 8.61 -7.52
CA THR A 48 16.51 8.63 -8.83
C THR A 48 15.61 8.24 -10.01
N HIS A 49 14.43 7.63 -9.79
CA HIS A 49 13.56 7.08 -10.83
C HIS A 49 12.09 7.42 -10.56
N HIS A 50 11.73 8.71 -10.67
CA HIS A 50 10.37 9.20 -10.38
C HIS A 50 9.31 8.86 -11.43
N ASP A 51 9.72 8.35 -12.58
CA ASP A 51 8.88 7.99 -13.73
C ASP A 51 8.47 6.52 -13.76
N GLU A 52 8.98 5.69 -12.83
CA GLU A 52 8.65 4.27 -12.76
C GLU A 52 7.38 4.01 -11.93
N ALA A 53 6.26 3.70 -12.62
CA ALA A 53 4.99 3.39 -11.97
C ALA A 53 5.08 2.25 -10.95
N MET A 54 5.77 1.14 -11.30
CA MET A 54 5.96 0.00 -10.39
C MET A 54 6.69 0.37 -9.11
N LEU A 55 7.69 1.26 -9.21
CA LEU A 55 8.49 1.65 -8.05
C LEU A 55 7.67 2.50 -7.07
N VAL A 56 6.89 3.47 -7.56
CA VAL A 56 6.01 4.26 -6.69
C VAL A 56 4.90 3.40 -6.08
N GLU A 57 4.42 2.38 -6.79
CA GLU A 57 3.46 1.42 -6.27
C GLU A 57 4.04 0.62 -5.09
N GLU A 58 5.25 0.06 -5.26
CA GLU A 58 5.96 -0.68 -4.21
C GLU A 58 6.21 0.21 -2.99
N LEU A 59 6.66 1.44 -3.20
CA LEU A 59 6.92 2.41 -2.14
C LEU A 59 5.64 2.78 -1.39
N ALA A 60 4.56 3.07 -2.12
CA ALA A 60 3.26 3.38 -1.52
C ALA A 60 2.72 2.18 -0.71
N ASP A 61 2.81 0.96 -1.25
CA ASP A 61 2.40 -0.24 -0.53
C ASP A 61 3.26 -0.49 0.72
N ALA A 62 4.57 -0.19 0.68
CA ALA A 62 5.45 -0.26 1.86
C ALA A 62 5.01 0.73 2.94
N TYR A 63 4.77 1.99 2.59
CA TYR A 63 4.26 2.99 3.54
C TYR A 63 2.90 2.60 4.12
N LEU A 64 1.98 2.11 3.28
CA LEU A 64 0.66 1.67 3.75
C LEU A 64 0.75 0.46 4.70
N ARG A 65 1.67 -0.49 4.45
CA ARG A 65 1.92 -1.62 5.36
C ARG A 65 2.48 -1.16 6.72
N LEU A 66 3.31 -0.14 6.72
CA LEU A 66 3.91 0.44 7.92
C LEU A 66 2.99 1.45 8.64
N ASP A 67 1.74 1.55 8.22
CA ASP A 67 0.75 2.50 8.74
C ASP A 67 1.22 3.97 8.67
N ARG A 68 1.84 4.33 7.53
CA ARG A 68 2.29 5.70 7.21
C ARG A 68 1.57 6.23 5.97
N PRO A 69 0.25 6.36 5.99
CA PRO A 69 -0.53 6.70 4.80
C PRO A 69 -0.23 8.12 4.27
N GLU A 70 0.20 9.05 5.13
CA GLU A 70 0.58 10.40 4.72
C GLU A 70 1.81 10.38 3.80
N LEU A 71 2.81 9.51 4.11
CA LEU A 71 3.98 9.34 3.27
C LEU A 71 3.65 8.64 1.95
N ALA A 72 2.73 7.66 1.98
CA ALA A 72 2.23 7.03 0.76
C ALA A 72 1.57 8.06 -0.17
N VAL A 73 0.71 8.93 0.37
CA VAL A 73 0.07 10.02 -0.40
C VAL A 73 1.12 10.98 -0.94
N ALA A 74 2.10 11.40 -0.12
CA ALA A 74 3.14 12.33 -0.55
C ALA A 74 4.00 11.74 -1.69
N ALA A 75 4.44 10.49 -1.58
CA ALA A 75 5.21 9.81 -2.61
C ALA A 75 4.41 9.69 -3.93
N LEU A 76 3.15 9.26 -3.85
CA LEU A 76 2.28 9.15 -5.02
C LEU A 76 2.01 10.51 -5.68
N MET A 77 1.80 11.56 -4.89
CA MET A 77 1.56 12.91 -5.41
C MET A 77 2.82 13.57 -5.98
N SER A 78 4.00 13.05 -5.70
CA SER A 78 5.26 13.51 -6.31
C SER A 78 5.60 12.79 -7.63
N ALA A 79 4.84 11.76 -8.01
CA ALA A 79 5.00 11.08 -9.28
C ALA A 79 4.46 11.92 -10.44
N ASP A 80 4.94 11.64 -11.64
CA ASP A 80 4.48 12.30 -12.86
C ASP A 80 3.00 12.06 -13.13
N ASP A 81 2.33 13.01 -13.79
CA ASP A 81 0.92 12.90 -14.17
C ASP A 81 0.62 11.63 -14.99
N ALA A 82 1.55 11.20 -15.83
CA ALA A 82 1.43 9.96 -16.61
C ALA A 82 1.40 8.72 -15.70
N VAL A 83 2.23 8.69 -14.66
CA VAL A 83 2.25 7.64 -13.64
C VAL A 83 0.97 7.68 -12.80
N LEU A 84 0.54 8.86 -12.38
CA LEU A 84 -0.74 9.05 -11.68
C LEU A 84 -1.96 8.69 -12.53
N ALA A 85 -1.82 8.68 -13.85
CA ALA A 85 -2.90 8.25 -14.74
C ALA A 85 -3.08 6.72 -14.74
N ASP A 86 -2.10 5.95 -14.29
CA ASP A 86 -2.23 4.49 -14.14
C ASP A 86 -3.31 4.14 -13.11
N PRO A 87 -4.28 3.26 -13.46
CA PRO A 87 -5.33 2.87 -12.52
C PRO A 87 -4.84 2.19 -11.25
N ALA A 88 -3.74 1.44 -11.30
CA ALA A 88 -3.19 0.76 -10.13
C ALA A 88 -2.52 1.76 -9.17
N VAL A 89 -1.78 2.74 -9.70
CA VAL A 89 -1.21 3.86 -8.92
C VAL A 89 -2.31 4.71 -8.30
N SER A 90 -3.31 5.11 -9.12
CA SER A 90 -4.47 5.86 -8.64
C SER A 90 -5.26 5.11 -7.56
N HIS A 91 -5.35 3.77 -7.63
CA HIS A 91 -5.98 2.95 -6.58
C HIS A 91 -5.23 3.05 -5.24
N ARG A 92 -3.90 3.04 -5.26
CA ARG A 92 -3.10 3.21 -4.04
C ARG A 92 -3.24 4.61 -3.46
N LEU A 93 -3.33 5.62 -4.30
CA LEU A 93 -3.60 6.99 -3.87
C LEU A 93 -4.98 7.09 -3.19
N ALA A 94 -6.02 6.47 -3.76
CA ALA A 94 -7.33 6.42 -3.13
C ALA A 94 -7.28 5.73 -1.75
N ARG A 95 -6.53 4.63 -1.61
CA ARG A 95 -6.31 3.95 -0.32
C ARG A 95 -5.54 4.83 0.68
N GLY A 96 -4.56 5.59 0.21
CA GLY A 96 -3.84 6.56 1.03
C GLY A 96 -4.77 7.64 1.56
N TYR A 97 -5.60 8.23 0.70
CA TYR A 97 -6.61 9.21 1.12
C TYR A 97 -7.64 8.66 2.09
N GLU A 98 -8.13 7.44 1.88
CA GLU A 98 -9.03 6.78 2.83
C GLU A 98 -8.38 6.65 4.21
N ARG A 99 -7.14 6.17 4.27
CA ARG A 99 -6.40 5.99 5.52
C ARG A 99 -5.99 7.30 6.21
N THR A 100 -5.94 8.40 5.48
CA THR A 100 -5.74 9.75 6.06
C THR A 100 -7.05 10.45 6.43
N GLY A 101 -8.21 9.77 6.30
CA GLY A 101 -9.52 10.33 6.59
C GLY A 101 -10.07 11.26 5.49
N ARG A 102 -9.39 11.38 4.35
CA ARG A 102 -9.78 12.21 3.22
C ARG A 102 -10.77 11.48 2.30
N LEU A 103 -11.93 11.12 2.85
CA LEU A 103 -12.89 10.23 2.18
C LEU A 103 -13.41 10.77 0.85
N ALA A 104 -13.62 12.09 0.74
CA ALA A 104 -14.07 12.71 -0.51
C ALA A 104 -13.03 12.57 -1.63
N ASP A 105 -11.75 12.81 -1.30
CA ASP A 105 -10.63 12.66 -2.25
C ASP A 105 -10.42 11.20 -2.63
N ALA A 106 -10.51 10.28 -1.65
CA ALA A 106 -10.45 8.84 -1.90
C ALA A 106 -11.52 8.40 -2.89
N LEU A 107 -12.77 8.84 -2.69
CA LEU A 107 -13.90 8.50 -3.57
C LEU A 107 -13.72 9.08 -4.97
N ALA A 108 -13.31 10.34 -5.08
CA ALA A 108 -13.07 10.98 -6.38
C ALA A 108 -11.96 10.26 -7.16
N THR A 109 -10.85 9.95 -6.48
CA THR A 109 -9.70 9.24 -7.08
C THR A 109 -10.08 7.82 -7.49
N ALA A 110 -10.80 7.07 -6.65
CA ALA A 110 -11.24 5.71 -6.96
C ALA A 110 -12.20 5.67 -8.17
N ARG A 111 -13.13 6.63 -8.27
CA ARG A 111 -14.03 6.75 -9.43
C ARG A 111 -13.27 7.00 -10.72
N LEU A 112 -12.32 7.92 -10.70
CA LEU A 112 -11.50 8.22 -11.87
C LEU A 112 -10.66 7.02 -12.30
N ALA A 113 -10.01 6.32 -11.34
CA ALA A 113 -9.25 5.12 -11.60
C ALA A 113 -10.11 4.00 -12.20
N LEU A 114 -11.32 3.78 -11.64
CA LEU A 114 -12.26 2.77 -12.15
C LEU A 114 -12.70 3.08 -13.58
N ALA A 115 -13.05 4.34 -13.89
CA ALA A 115 -13.44 4.76 -15.22
C ALA A 115 -12.29 4.61 -16.24
N ARG A 116 -11.06 4.88 -15.86
CA ARG A 116 -9.87 4.65 -16.70
C ARG A 116 -9.66 3.17 -16.97
N CYS A 117 -9.79 2.36 -15.92
CA CYS A 117 -9.66 0.91 -15.98
C CYS A 117 -10.76 0.28 -16.87
N ALA A 118 -12.01 0.68 -16.71
CA ALA A 118 -13.15 0.22 -17.55
C ALA A 118 -12.90 0.49 -19.02
N ARG A 119 -12.41 1.68 -19.36
CA ARG A 119 -12.06 2.03 -20.75
C ARG A 119 -10.93 1.19 -21.32
N SER A 120 -9.88 0.90 -20.54
CA SER A 120 -8.76 0.06 -21.01
C SER A 120 -9.17 -1.39 -21.23
N LEU A 121 -10.18 -1.88 -20.50
CA LEU A 121 -10.73 -3.24 -20.66
C LEU A 121 -11.86 -3.32 -21.72
N GLY A 122 -12.27 -2.17 -22.28
CA GLY A 122 -13.39 -2.13 -23.25
C GLY A 122 -14.76 -2.46 -22.64
N VAL A 123 -14.89 -2.38 -21.32
CA VAL A 123 -16.13 -2.68 -20.57
C VAL A 123 -17.22 -1.63 -20.86
N GLU A 124 -16.83 -0.38 -21.06
CA GLU A 124 -17.72 0.68 -21.56
C GLU A 124 -17.49 0.78 -23.06
N GLY A 125 -18.51 0.56 -23.89
CA GLY A 125 -18.47 0.54 -25.35
C GLY A 125 -17.97 1.84 -26.03
N SER A 126 -16.86 2.34 -25.58
CA SER A 126 -16.19 3.54 -26.04
C SER A 126 -15.16 3.16 -27.10
N SER A 127 -15.52 3.40 -28.36
CA SER A 127 -14.64 3.39 -29.53
C SER A 127 -13.62 4.55 -29.46
N SER A 128 -12.91 4.69 -28.36
CA SER A 128 -11.85 5.69 -28.25
C SER A 128 -10.53 5.08 -28.72
N SER A 129 -10.06 5.54 -29.88
CA SER A 129 -8.78 5.19 -30.51
C SER A 129 -7.56 5.85 -29.82
N THR A 130 -7.65 6.15 -28.53
CA THR A 130 -6.51 6.63 -27.76
C THR A 130 -5.59 5.45 -27.43
N PRO A 131 -4.27 5.56 -27.62
CA PRO A 131 -3.34 4.49 -27.28
C PRO A 131 -3.53 4.09 -25.81
N ILE A 132 -3.85 2.82 -25.58
CA ILE A 132 -3.93 2.25 -24.24
C ILE A 132 -2.48 2.23 -23.73
N PRO A 133 -2.16 2.81 -22.56
CA PRO A 133 -0.81 2.68 -22.00
C PRO A 133 -0.48 1.19 -21.85
N GLU A 134 0.77 0.80 -22.13
CA GLU A 134 1.25 -0.60 -22.10
C GLU A 134 1.02 -1.29 -20.75
N HIS A 135 0.79 -0.53 -19.69
CA HIS A 135 0.42 -0.99 -18.35
C HIS A 135 -1.09 -0.87 -18.13
N GLY A 136 -1.86 -1.52 -19.00
CA GLY A 136 -3.32 -1.53 -18.93
C GLY A 136 -3.85 -2.17 -17.64
N CYS A 137 -5.03 -1.75 -17.25
CA CYS A 137 -5.74 -2.31 -16.11
C CYS A 137 -6.00 -3.81 -16.30
N SER A 138 -5.73 -4.62 -15.28
CA SER A 138 -6.13 -6.02 -15.24
C SER A 138 -7.57 -6.16 -14.71
N GLU A 139 -8.25 -7.26 -15.06
CA GLU A 139 -9.55 -7.61 -14.48
C GLU A 139 -9.50 -7.63 -12.93
N ARG A 140 -8.38 -8.08 -12.37
CA ARG A 140 -8.16 -8.09 -10.92
C ARG A 140 -8.11 -6.68 -10.35
N THR A 141 -7.41 -5.75 -11.02
CA THR A 141 -7.35 -4.34 -10.62
C THR A 141 -8.72 -3.69 -10.74
N TYR A 142 -9.46 -3.97 -11.83
CA TYR A 142 -10.82 -3.50 -12.01
C TYR A 142 -11.75 -3.96 -10.88
N ALA A 143 -11.75 -5.25 -10.57
CA ALA A 143 -12.58 -5.80 -9.50
C ALA A 143 -12.24 -5.19 -8.12
N ALA A 144 -10.95 -4.96 -7.84
CA ALA A 144 -10.51 -4.32 -6.60
C ALA A 144 -10.97 -2.85 -6.53
N LEU A 145 -10.86 -2.10 -7.61
CA LEU A 145 -11.33 -0.72 -7.74
C LEU A 145 -12.85 -0.62 -7.59
N ASP A 146 -13.62 -1.52 -8.22
CA ASP A 146 -15.08 -1.54 -8.13
C ASP A 146 -15.55 -1.75 -6.69
N VAL A 147 -14.99 -2.74 -5.99
CA VAL A 147 -15.26 -2.99 -4.57
C VAL A 147 -14.89 -1.79 -3.70
N HIS A 148 -13.71 -1.21 -3.93
CA HIS A 148 -13.24 -0.06 -3.17
C HIS A 148 -14.14 1.16 -3.38
N GLN A 149 -14.41 1.52 -4.63
CA GLN A 149 -15.28 2.64 -4.98
C GLN A 149 -16.70 2.46 -4.39
N ALA A 150 -17.26 1.25 -4.44
CA ALA A 150 -18.56 0.94 -3.87
C ALA A 150 -18.58 1.08 -2.33
N ALA A 151 -17.49 0.67 -1.65
CA ALA A 151 -17.34 0.85 -0.21
C ALA A 151 -17.23 2.33 0.17
N LEU A 152 -16.35 3.09 -0.52
CA LEU A 152 -16.19 4.54 -0.30
C LEU A 152 -17.49 5.32 -0.54
N SER A 153 -18.25 4.96 -1.57
CA SER A 153 -19.56 5.59 -1.84
C SER A 153 -20.56 5.37 -0.70
N ARG A 154 -20.58 4.17 -0.11
CA ARG A 154 -21.45 3.89 1.04
C ARG A 154 -21.00 4.65 2.29
N MET A 155 -19.70 4.64 2.57
CA MET A 155 -19.14 5.41 3.70
C MET A 155 -19.47 6.89 3.58
N HIS A 156 -19.31 7.46 2.38
CA HIS A 156 -19.66 8.86 2.11
C HIS A 156 -21.15 9.11 2.32
N ALA A 157 -22.04 8.27 1.81
CA ALA A 157 -23.49 8.37 1.98
C ALA A 157 -23.91 8.23 3.45
N TRP A 158 -23.18 7.49 4.26
CA TRP A 158 -23.44 7.33 5.70
C TRP A 158 -22.82 8.42 6.57
N GLY A 159 -22.12 9.38 5.98
CA GLY A 159 -21.44 10.46 6.70
C GLY A 159 -20.29 9.95 7.58
N VAL A 160 -19.56 8.92 7.15
CA VAL A 160 -18.34 8.49 7.82
C VAL A 160 -17.30 9.58 7.66
N THR A 161 -16.73 10.05 8.75
CA THR A 161 -15.70 11.10 8.75
C THR A 161 -14.30 10.55 8.89
N ASP A 162 -14.13 9.50 9.68
CA ASP A 162 -12.84 8.79 9.82
C ASP A 162 -13.02 7.28 9.59
N PRO A 163 -12.65 6.77 8.41
CA PRO A 163 -12.77 5.35 8.08
C PRO A 163 -12.00 4.41 9.00
N ARG A 164 -10.95 4.89 9.68
CA ARG A 164 -10.11 4.04 10.55
C ARG A 164 -10.79 3.65 11.85
N THR A 165 -11.68 4.51 12.37
CA THR A 165 -12.30 4.34 13.68
C THR A 165 -13.80 4.05 13.61
N ASP A 166 -14.45 4.27 12.46
CA ASP A 166 -15.88 4.09 12.30
C ASP A 166 -16.22 2.63 11.94
N ALA A 167 -16.95 1.94 12.81
CA ALA A 167 -17.38 0.56 12.61
C ALA A 167 -18.22 0.33 11.32
N ARG A 168 -18.81 1.40 10.76
CA ARG A 168 -19.54 1.33 9.49
C ARG A 168 -18.62 1.05 8.30
N THR A 169 -17.32 1.33 8.42
CA THR A 169 -16.32 1.05 7.37
C THR A 169 -16.30 -0.44 7.02
N GLU A 170 -16.18 -1.33 7.99
CA GLU A 170 -16.20 -2.79 7.76
C GLU A 170 -17.51 -3.24 7.12
N ARG A 171 -18.64 -2.67 7.55
CA ARG A 171 -19.95 -2.95 6.95
C ARG A 171 -20.00 -2.52 5.49
N ALA A 172 -19.47 -1.34 5.14
CA ALA A 172 -19.43 -0.84 3.78
C ALA A 172 -18.65 -1.79 2.85
N TYR A 173 -17.45 -2.21 3.28
CA TYR A 173 -16.65 -3.20 2.55
C TYR A 173 -17.34 -4.56 2.44
N GLY A 174 -17.89 -5.07 3.53
CA GLY A 174 -18.63 -6.34 3.52
C GLY A 174 -19.82 -6.34 2.55
N MET A 175 -20.52 -5.22 2.42
CA MET A 175 -21.60 -5.06 1.44
C MET A 175 -21.08 -4.96 0.00
N ALA A 176 -19.99 -4.23 -0.23
CA ALA A 176 -19.38 -4.10 -1.54
C ALA A 176 -18.88 -5.45 -2.08
N VAL A 177 -18.16 -6.20 -1.25
CA VAL A 177 -17.67 -7.55 -1.62
C VAL A 177 -18.83 -8.51 -1.94
N ARG A 178 -19.91 -8.50 -1.13
CA ARG A 178 -21.08 -9.35 -1.40
C ARG A 178 -21.75 -8.99 -2.71
N ALA A 179 -21.93 -7.70 -3.00
CA ALA A 179 -22.51 -7.24 -4.26
C ALA A 179 -21.68 -7.69 -5.47
N ALA A 180 -20.36 -7.52 -5.42
CA ALA A 180 -19.45 -7.95 -6.49
C ALA A 180 -19.50 -9.46 -6.74
N ARG A 181 -19.62 -10.28 -5.69
CA ARG A 181 -19.78 -11.74 -5.82
C ARG A 181 -21.11 -12.13 -6.50
N LEU A 182 -22.21 -11.46 -6.16
CA LEU A 182 -23.51 -11.75 -6.76
C LEU A 182 -23.53 -11.42 -8.26
N VAL A 183 -22.94 -10.31 -8.67
CA VAL A 183 -22.82 -9.95 -10.10
C VAL A 183 -22.03 -11.01 -10.85
N ARG A 184 -20.91 -11.48 -10.32
CA ARG A 184 -20.08 -12.52 -10.96
C ARG A 184 -20.84 -13.85 -11.11
N ALA A 185 -21.56 -14.28 -10.07
CA ALA A 185 -22.34 -15.51 -10.12
C ALA A 185 -23.54 -15.47 -11.08
N SER A 186 -24.02 -14.27 -11.47
CA SER A 186 -25.10 -14.09 -12.44
C SER A 186 -24.61 -14.01 -13.89
N SER A 187 -23.32 -13.94 -14.12
CA SER A 187 -22.68 -13.86 -15.45
C SER A 187 -22.08 -15.20 -15.94
N GLU A 188 -22.07 -16.22 -15.08
CA GLU A 188 -21.73 -17.61 -15.38
C GLU A 188 -22.98 -18.44 -15.74
#